data_9b000dad1689da1fe8650edc437f6079
#
_entry.id   9b000dad1689da1fe8650edc437f6079
#
_cell.length_a   1.000
_cell.length_b   1.000
_cell.length_c   1.000
_cell.angle_alpha   90.00
_cell.angle_beta   90.00
_cell.angle_gamma   90.00
#
_symmetry.space_group_name_H-M   'P 1'
#
loop_
_entity.id
_entity.type
_entity.pdbx_description
1 polymer ?
#
loop_
_entity_poly.entity_id
_entity_poly.type
_entity_poly.pdbx_seq_one_letter_code
_entity_poly.pdbx_strand_id
1 'polypeptide(L)'
;MAEKQGAVGRVVQIIGPVLDIQFEAGHLPAIYNAVHITSDGYDLPEPLDVTVEVQQHLGEGRVRAVAMEPTEGMVRGMKAQDLGVPITVPVGRATLGRVMNVLGKPVDQLGPVVSDTHYPIHRPAPKLDDQSTTLEMFETGIKVVDLIEPYLKGGKIGLFGGAGVGKTVLIMELIHNVAMKHGGVSVFAGVGERTREGNDLWLEMSEGGVIVPGNSEKSRAALIYGQMTEPPGSRLRVGLTGLTVAEYFRDEEHLDVLLFIDNIFRFVQAGSEVSALLGRMPSAVGYQPNLNTEIGELQERITSTKAGSITSVQAIYVPADDYTDPAPAATFAHLDATTNLSRQIVERGIYPAVDPLASYSRILDPRIVGAEHYAVARGVKSILQRYKDLQDIIAILGIEELSDEDKRTVARARKIEKFLSQPMFVAAQFTGLEGKYVKIEDSVRSFKEIVEGKYDEVPEQAFYMVGTIDEALEKAEKMKVGA
;
A
#
# COMPACT_ATOMS: atom_id res chain seq x y z
N MET A 1 -30.57 -14.31 -12.15
CA MET A 1 -30.81 -13.60 -13.43
C MET A 1 -30.30 -14.48 -14.54
N ALA A 2 -31.06 -14.70 -15.62
CA ALA A 2 -30.58 -15.50 -16.75
C ALA A 2 -29.33 -14.86 -17.31
N GLU A 3 -28.21 -15.58 -17.35
CA GLU A 3 -27.00 -15.20 -18.03
C GLU A 3 -27.38 -14.83 -19.47
N LYS A 4 -27.28 -13.56 -19.83
CA LYS A 4 -27.22 -13.19 -21.24
C LYS A 4 -25.92 -13.80 -21.76
N GLN A 5 -26.03 -14.95 -22.44
CA GLN A 5 -24.91 -15.46 -23.20
C GLN A 5 -24.48 -14.35 -24.17
N GLY A 6 -23.31 -13.76 -23.91
CA GLY A 6 -22.72 -12.74 -24.76
C GLY A 6 -22.31 -13.31 -26.12
N ALA A 7 -21.84 -12.47 -27.01
CA ALA A 7 -21.41 -12.85 -28.34
C ALA A 7 -20.26 -13.86 -28.31
N VAL A 8 -20.25 -14.76 -29.29
CA VAL A 8 -19.16 -15.72 -29.51
C VAL A 8 -18.29 -15.22 -30.66
N GLY A 9 -17.01 -15.02 -30.37
CA GLY A 9 -15.99 -14.66 -31.36
C GLY A 9 -14.94 -15.76 -31.55
N ARG A 10 -13.93 -15.45 -32.37
CA ARG A 10 -12.78 -16.31 -32.61
C ARG A 10 -11.50 -15.50 -32.56
N VAL A 11 -10.45 -16.06 -31.95
CA VAL A 11 -9.11 -15.48 -31.96
C VAL A 11 -8.57 -15.47 -33.38
N VAL A 12 -8.19 -14.31 -33.88
CA VAL A 12 -7.64 -14.13 -35.25
C VAL A 12 -6.17 -13.75 -35.27
N GLN A 13 -5.69 -13.12 -34.19
CA GLN A 13 -4.28 -12.76 -34.03
C GLN A 13 -3.85 -12.85 -32.58
N ILE A 14 -2.59 -13.25 -32.34
CA ILE A 14 -1.97 -13.35 -31.02
C ILE A 14 -0.62 -12.64 -31.09
N ILE A 15 -0.41 -11.65 -30.21
CA ILE A 15 0.81 -10.85 -30.08
C ILE A 15 1.23 -10.88 -28.62
N GLY A 16 1.83 -12.01 -28.18
CA GLY A 16 2.09 -12.22 -26.75
C GLY A 16 0.80 -12.13 -25.93
N PRO A 17 0.72 -11.27 -24.92
CA PRO A 17 -0.49 -11.13 -24.09
C PRO A 17 -1.62 -10.32 -24.74
N VAL A 18 -1.46 -9.84 -25.99
CA VAL A 18 -2.48 -9.08 -26.70
C VAL A 18 -3.08 -9.94 -27.81
N LEU A 19 -4.39 -9.92 -27.91
CA LEU A 19 -5.18 -10.74 -28.82
C LEU A 19 -6.12 -9.88 -29.66
N ASP A 20 -6.22 -10.19 -30.95
CA ASP A 20 -7.32 -9.67 -31.78
C ASP A 20 -8.37 -10.78 -31.95
N ILE A 21 -9.62 -10.43 -31.65
CA ILE A 21 -10.75 -11.35 -31.66
C ILE A 21 -11.80 -10.82 -32.63
N GLN A 22 -12.26 -11.69 -33.54
CA GLN A 22 -13.31 -11.40 -34.49
C GLN A 22 -14.68 -11.80 -33.95
N PHE A 23 -15.59 -10.88 -33.89
CA PHE A 23 -17.01 -11.10 -33.58
C PHE A 23 -17.90 -10.84 -34.79
N GLU A 24 -19.14 -11.28 -34.74
CA GLU A 24 -20.13 -10.94 -35.77
C GLU A 24 -20.49 -9.45 -35.72
N ALA A 25 -20.80 -8.89 -36.88
CA ALA A 25 -21.18 -7.49 -36.98
C ALA A 25 -22.43 -7.19 -36.13
N GLY A 26 -22.35 -6.13 -35.33
CA GLY A 26 -23.43 -5.73 -34.42
C GLY A 26 -23.43 -6.43 -33.03
N HIS A 27 -22.50 -7.34 -32.78
CA HIS A 27 -22.40 -8.07 -31.50
C HIS A 27 -20.99 -7.93 -30.88
N LEU A 28 -20.43 -6.71 -30.95
CA LEU A 28 -19.12 -6.44 -30.34
C LEU A 28 -19.22 -6.32 -28.80
N PRO A 29 -18.30 -6.95 -28.05
CA PRO A 29 -18.14 -6.69 -26.64
C PRO A 29 -17.87 -5.21 -26.36
N ALA A 30 -18.38 -4.71 -25.25
CA ALA A 30 -18.02 -3.36 -24.78
C ALA A 30 -16.54 -3.29 -24.34
N ILE A 31 -16.00 -2.08 -24.36
CA ILE A 31 -14.67 -1.83 -23.77
C ILE A 31 -14.70 -2.23 -22.29
N TYR A 32 -13.65 -2.90 -21.84
CA TYR A 32 -13.48 -3.53 -20.51
C TYR A 32 -14.30 -4.79 -20.26
N ASN A 33 -15.14 -5.26 -21.19
CA ASN A 33 -15.77 -6.57 -21.02
C ASN A 33 -14.71 -7.67 -20.92
N ALA A 34 -14.98 -8.63 -20.06
CA ALA A 34 -14.22 -9.86 -19.97
C ALA A 34 -14.65 -10.83 -21.09
N VAL A 35 -13.67 -11.39 -21.76
CA VAL A 35 -13.89 -12.43 -22.78
C VAL A 35 -13.15 -13.68 -22.35
N HIS A 36 -13.83 -14.80 -22.34
CA HIS A 36 -13.31 -16.09 -21.92
C HIS A 36 -12.91 -16.93 -23.13
N ILE A 37 -11.68 -17.43 -23.14
CA ILE A 37 -11.10 -18.22 -24.23
C ILE A 37 -10.73 -19.59 -23.71
N THR A 38 -11.25 -20.63 -24.32
CA THR A 38 -10.96 -22.03 -23.96
C THR A 38 -10.36 -22.78 -25.12
N SER A 39 -9.60 -23.82 -24.81
CA SER A 39 -9.03 -24.75 -25.78
C SER A 39 -9.99 -25.84 -26.23
N ASP A 40 -11.29 -25.70 -25.99
CA ASP A 40 -12.28 -26.69 -26.39
C ASP A 40 -12.22 -27.01 -27.88
N GLY A 41 -12.04 -28.28 -28.22
CA GLY A 41 -11.87 -28.75 -29.60
C GLY A 41 -10.45 -28.71 -30.13
N TYR A 42 -9.47 -28.40 -29.30
CA TYR A 42 -8.04 -28.43 -29.62
C TYR A 42 -7.33 -29.45 -28.73
N ASP A 43 -6.45 -30.25 -29.33
CA ASP A 43 -5.62 -31.23 -28.62
C ASP A 43 -4.33 -30.52 -28.14
N LEU A 44 -4.34 -30.04 -26.88
CA LEU A 44 -3.22 -29.38 -26.24
C LEU A 44 -2.74 -30.22 -25.06
N PRO A 45 -1.43 -30.18 -24.72
CA PRO A 45 -0.87 -30.86 -23.55
C PRO A 45 -1.54 -30.47 -22.25
N GLU A 46 -1.91 -29.19 -22.14
CA GLU A 46 -2.68 -28.64 -21.00
C GLU A 46 -3.88 -27.84 -21.53
N PRO A 47 -5.08 -28.02 -20.94
CA PRO A 47 -6.24 -27.22 -21.30
C PRO A 47 -5.98 -25.75 -21.02
N LEU A 48 -6.36 -24.87 -21.96
CA LEU A 48 -6.32 -23.43 -21.78
C LEU A 48 -7.67 -22.91 -21.30
N ASP A 49 -7.59 -22.06 -20.30
CA ASP A 49 -8.69 -21.30 -19.70
C ASP A 49 -8.18 -19.91 -19.40
N VAL A 50 -8.35 -18.98 -20.35
CA VAL A 50 -7.76 -17.63 -20.30
C VAL A 50 -8.85 -16.58 -20.36
N THR A 51 -8.83 -15.67 -19.39
CA THR A 51 -9.67 -14.46 -19.41
C THR A 51 -8.87 -13.29 -19.98
N VAL A 52 -9.48 -12.58 -20.95
CA VAL A 52 -8.91 -11.39 -21.56
C VAL A 52 -9.88 -10.21 -21.42
N GLU A 53 -9.35 -9.01 -21.36
CA GLU A 53 -10.13 -7.77 -21.24
C GLU A 53 -10.07 -6.97 -22.54
N VAL A 54 -11.24 -6.59 -23.05
CA VAL A 54 -11.36 -5.79 -24.28
C VAL A 54 -10.82 -4.37 -24.02
N GLN A 55 -9.86 -3.94 -24.87
CA GLN A 55 -9.21 -2.64 -24.74
C GLN A 55 -9.53 -1.68 -25.88
N GLN A 56 -9.78 -2.21 -27.08
CA GLN A 56 -10.01 -1.39 -28.27
C GLN A 56 -10.96 -2.08 -29.24
N HIS A 57 -11.74 -1.27 -29.97
CA HIS A 57 -12.43 -1.69 -31.16
C HIS A 57 -11.59 -1.31 -32.39
N LEU A 58 -11.26 -2.29 -33.23
CA LEU A 58 -10.40 -2.10 -34.42
C LEU A 58 -11.18 -1.86 -35.71
N GLY A 59 -12.52 -1.92 -35.64
CA GLY A 59 -13.37 -1.93 -36.83
C GLY A 59 -13.61 -3.33 -37.41
N GLU A 60 -14.51 -3.44 -38.40
CA GLU A 60 -14.84 -4.69 -39.09
C GLU A 60 -15.18 -5.88 -38.15
N GLY A 61 -15.80 -5.61 -37.01
CA GLY A 61 -16.17 -6.64 -36.06
C GLY A 61 -15.01 -7.17 -35.22
N ARG A 62 -13.85 -6.50 -35.20
CA ARG A 62 -12.68 -6.89 -34.42
C ARG A 62 -12.53 -6.07 -33.17
N VAL A 63 -12.11 -6.76 -32.09
CA VAL A 63 -11.67 -6.13 -30.84
C VAL A 63 -10.26 -6.56 -30.53
N ARG A 64 -9.52 -5.68 -29.86
CA ARG A 64 -8.22 -5.98 -29.28
C ARG A 64 -8.37 -6.10 -27.78
N ALA A 65 -7.86 -7.20 -27.22
CA ALA A 65 -7.98 -7.53 -25.83
C ALA A 65 -6.60 -7.88 -25.21
N VAL A 66 -6.48 -7.73 -23.91
CA VAL A 66 -5.27 -8.03 -23.13
C VAL A 66 -5.56 -9.18 -22.20
N ALA A 67 -4.68 -10.18 -22.20
CA ALA A 67 -4.81 -11.37 -21.37
C ALA A 67 -4.42 -11.08 -19.89
N MET A 68 -5.21 -11.69 -19.00
CA MET A 68 -4.94 -11.68 -17.55
C MET A 68 -4.13 -12.90 -17.11
N GLU A 69 -4.06 -13.93 -17.95
CA GLU A 69 -3.36 -15.18 -17.71
C GLU A 69 -2.40 -15.46 -18.88
N PRO A 70 -1.42 -16.35 -18.73
CA PRO A 70 -0.49 -16.72 -19.79
C PRO A 70 -1.19 -17.20 -21.07
N THR A 71 -0.65 -16.82 -22.23
CA THR A 71 -1.24 -17.14 -23.56
C THR A 71 -0.48 -18.23 -24.30
N GLU A 72 0.52 -18.85 -23.69
CA GLU A 72 1.31 -19.92 -24.27
C GLU A 72 0.44 -21.11 -24.66
N GLY A 73 0.62 -21.62 -25.87
CA GLY A 73 -0.20 -22.69 -26.42
C GLY A 73 -1.51 -22.23 -27.08
N MET A 74 -1.88 -20.96 -26.99
CA MET A 74 -3.06 -20.42 -27.65
C MET A 74 -2.87 -20.40 -29.19
N VAL A 75 -3.91 -20.77 -29.91
CA VAL A 75 -3.88 -20.78 -31.37
C VAL A 75 -5.03 -19.99 -31.97
N ARG A 76 -4.84 -19.51 -33.21
CA ARG A 76 -5.91 -18.83 -33.97
C ARG A 76 -7.07 -19.79 -34.22
N GLY A 77 -8.30 -19.27 -34.17
CA GLY A 77 -9.53 -20.01 -34.36
C GLY A 77 -10.17 -20.45 -33.02
N MET A 78 -9.47 -20.40 -31.91
CA MET A 78 -10.05 -20.69 -30.59
C MET A 78 -11.28 -19.85 -30.32
N LYS A 79 -12.27 -20.45 -29.68
CA LYS A 79 -13.54 -19.81 -29.31
C LYS A 79 -13.30 -18.77 -28.22
N ALA A 80 -13.90 -17.59 -28.40
CA ALA A 80 -13.85 -16.48 -27.45
C ALA A 80 -15.28 -16.09 -27.07
N GLN A 81 -15.64 -16.27 -25.81
CA GLN A 81 -16.99 -16.00 -25.29
C GLN A 81 -16.99 -14.66 -24.56
N ASP A 82 -17.72 -13.65 -25.07
CA ASP A 82 -18.00 -12.44 -24.31
C ASP A 82 -18.85 -12.76 -23.09
N LEU A 83 -18.42 -12.33 -21.90
CA LEU A 83 -19.17 -12.50 -20.67
C LEU A 83 -20.25 -11.42 -20.48
N GLY A 84 -20.27 -10.39 -21.34
CA GLY A 84 -21.25 -9.28 -21.28
C GLY A 84 -21.04 -8.32 -20.12
N VAL A 85 -20.00 -8.51 -19.33
CA VAL A 85 -19.63 -7.70 -18.15
C VAL A 85 -18.12 -7.57 -18.05
N PRO A 86 -17.60 -6.52 -17.38
CA PRO A 86 -16.19 -6.45 -17.01
C PRO A 86 -15.76 -7.62 -16.12
N ILE A 87 -14.46 -7.78 -15.92
CA ILE A 87 -13.92 -8.73 -14.94
C ILE A 87 -14.59 -8.48 -13.58
N THR A 88 -15.23 -9.51 -13.04
CA THR A 88 -15.88 -9.48 -11.72
C THR A 88 -15.17 -10.41 -10.76
N VAL A 89 -15.03 -9.96 -9.52
CA VAL A 89 -14.29 -10.68 -8.47
C VAL A 89 -15.15 -10.89 -7.24
N PRO A 90 -14.94 -11.98 -6.48
CA PRO A 90 -15.63 -12.19 -5.23
C PRO A 90 -15.27 -11.12 -4.22
N VAL A 91 -16.23 -10.66 -3.45
CA VAL A 91 -16.05 -9.65 -2.39
C VAL A 91 -16.68 -10.12 -1.08
N GLY A 92 -16.41 -9.42 0.00
CA GLY A 92 -16.97 -9.70 1.31
C GLY A 92 -16.10 -10.62 2.17
N ARG A 93 -16.64 -11.05 3.30
CA ARG A 93 -15.87 -11.78 4.33
C ARG A 93 -15.24 -13.09 3.86
N ALA A 94 -15.79 -13.70 2.82
CA ALA A 94 -15.22 -14.91 2.23
C ALA A 94 -13.81 -14.69 1.64
N THR A 95 -13.41 -13.43 1.38
CA THR A 95 -12.07 -13.08 0.88
C THR A 95 -11.03 -12.94 1.99
N LEU A 96 -11.46 -12.78 3.24
CA LEU A 96 -10.54 -12.61 4.38
C LEU A 96 -9.79 -13.91 4.67
N GLY A 97 -8.49 -13.79 4.88
CA GLY A 97 -7.59 -14.93 5.10
C GLY A 97 -7.18 -15.66 3.82
N ARG A 98 -7.62 -15.18 2.65
CA ARG A 98 -7.38 -15.80 1.35
C ARG A 98 -6.33 -15.05 0.56
N VAL A 99 -5.64 -15.79 -0.30
CA VAL A 99 -4.75 -15.25 -1.33
C VAL A 99 -5.37 -15.51 -2.69
N MET A 100 -5.64 -14.43 -3.42
CA MET A 100 -6.33 -14.47 -4.72
C MET A 100 -5.48 -13.82 -5.80
N ASN A 101 -5.71 -14.19 -7.06
CA ASN A 101 -5.14 -13.53 -8.23
C ASN A 101 -6.03 -12.36 -8.71
N VAL A 102 -5.66 -11.74 -9.83
CA VAL A 102 -6.38 -10.62 -10.46
C VAL A 102 -7.85 -10.92 -10.78
N LEU A 103 -8.18 -12.17 -11.05
CA LEU A 103 -9.54 -12.64 -11.35
C LEU A 103 -10.32 -13.07 -10.09
N GLY A 104 -9.74 -12.91 -8.89
CA GLY A 104 -10.33 -13.41 -7.65
C GLY A 104 -10.27 -14.93 -7.50
N LYS A 105 -9.52 -15.63 -8.36
CA LYS A 105 -9.27 -17.06 -8.21
C LYS A 105 -8.29 -17.30 -7.06
N PRO A 106 -8.53 -18.28 -6.15
CA PRO A 106 -7.61 -18.56 -5.05
C PRO A 106 -6.29 -19.17 -5.56
N VAL A 107 -5.19 -18.75 -4.96
CA VAL A 107 -3.85 -19.29 -5.20
C VAL A 107 -3.22 -19.90 -3.95
N ASP A 108 -3.94 -19.92 -2.86
CA ASP A 108 -3.55 -20.40 -1.52
C ASP A 108 -3.80 -21.90 -1.27
N GLN A 109 -4.28 -22.64 -2.26
CA GLN A 109 -4.63 -24.07 -2.17
C GLN A 109 -5.72 -24.41 -1.13
N LEU A 110 -6.47 -23.43 -0.64
CA LEU A 110 -7.54 -23.61 0.35
C LEU A 110 -8.92 -23.83 -0.29
N GLY A 111 -8.96 -24.18 -1.58
CA GLY A 111 -10.22 -24.37 -2.31
C GLY A 111 -10.86 -23.06 -2.79
N PRO A 112 -12.00 -23.10 -3.45
CA PRO A 112 -12.65 -21.94 -4.05
C PRO A 112 -13.07 -20.90 -2.99
N VAL A 113 -13.03 -19.61 -3.36
CA VAL A 113 -13.62 -18.53 -2.56
C VAL A 113 -15.11 -18.49 -2.87
N VAL A 114 -15.92 -18.98 -1.93
CA VAL A 114 -17.39 -19.00 -2.10
C VAL A 114 -17.95 -17.68 -1.55
N SER A 115 -18.36 -16.80 -2.45
CA SER A 115 -19.01 -15.54 -2.10
C SER A 115 -20.31 -15.39 -2.90
N ASP A 116 -21.36 -14.92 -2.22
CA ASP A 116 -22.66 -14.63 -2.87
C ASP A 116 -22.63 -13.32 -3.67
N THR A 117 -21.61 -12.49 -3.45
CA THR A 117 -21.49 -11.16 -4.05
C THR A 117 -20.22 -11.04 -4.87
N HIS A 118 -20.36 -10.56 -6.11
CA HIS A 118 -19.27 -10.29 -7.02
C HIS A 118 -19.36 -8.86 -7.54
N TYR A 119 -18.26 -8.14 -7.54
CA TYR A 119 -18.18 -6.76 -8.02
C TYR A 119 -17.27 -6.66 -9.23
N PRO A 120 -17.63 -5.82 -10.22
CA PRO A 120 -16.73 -5.52 -11.33
C PRO A 120 -15.52 -4.70 -10.82
N ILE A 121 -14.34 -4.98 -11.38
CA ILE A 121 -13.12 -4.23 -11.01
C ILE A 121 -13.13 -2.80 -11.54
N HIS A 122 -13.83 -2.55 -12.66
CA HIS A 122 -14.05 -1.20 -13.20
C HIS A 122 -15.31 -0.61 -12.56
N ARG A 123 -15.09 0.28 -11.60
CA ARG A 123 -16.14 1.02 -10.91
C ARG A 123 -15.83 2.52 -10.94
N PRO A 124 -16.84 3.38 -11.01
CA PRO A 124 -16.62 4.81 -10.88
C PRO A 124 -16.16 5.18 -9.46
N ALA A 125 -15.44 6.28 -9.35
CA ALA A 125 -15.15 6.89 -8.05
C ALA A 125 -16.45 7.28 -7.32
N PRO A 126 -16.46 7.32 -5.98
CA PRO A 126 -17.61 7.80 -5.20
C PRO A 126 -18.02 9.20 -5.63
N LYS A 127 -19.33 9.44 -5.73
CA LYS A 127 -19.87 10.76 -6.08
C LYS A 127 -19.50 11.78 -5.00
N LEU A 128 -19.45 13.06 -5.38
CA LEU A 128 -19.14 14.14 -4.46
C LEU A 128 -20.08 14.16 -3.25
N ASP A 129 -21.36 13.88 -3.46
CA ASP A 129 -22.37 13.84 -2.40
C ASP A 129 -22.18 12.69 -1.41
N ASP A 130 -21.49 11.63 -1.80
CA ASP A 130 -21.22 10.46 -0.96
C ASP A 130 -19.91 10.58 -0.17
N GLN A 131 -19.03 11.50 -0.55
CA GLN A 131 -17.74 11.69 0.09
C GLN A 131 -17.90 12.38 1.45
N SER A 132 -17.07 11.97 2.42
CA SER A 132 -16.94 12.67 3.69
C SER A 132 -16.06 13.89 3.52
N THR A 133 -16.50 15.03 4.05
CA THR A 133 -15.71 16.27 4.07
C THR A 133 -14.94 16.46 5.37
N THR A 134 -15.11 15.57 6.34
CA THR A 134 -14.44 15.64 7.65
C THR A 134 -13.00 15.15 7.50
N LEU A 135 -12.05 16.00 7.92
CA LEU A 135 -10.63 15.62 7.97
C LEU A 135 -10.34 15.08 9.37
N GLU A 136 -10.14 13.77 9.45
CA GLU A 136 -9.84 13.06 10.69
C GLU A 136 -8.46 12.37 10.57
N MET A 137 -7.70 12.41 11.66
CA MET A 137 -6.46 11.69 11.76
C MET A 137 -6.74 10.19 11.93
N PHE A 138 -6.02 9.37 11.17
CA PHE A 138 -5.97 7.92 11.34
C PHE A 138 -4.83 7.58 12.30
N GLU A 139 -5.14 7.21 13.54
CA GLU A 139 -4.17 6.86 14.55
C GLU A 139 -3.56 5.48 14.27
N THR A 140 -2.24 5.42 14.08
CA THR A 140 -1.52 4.19 13.76
C THR A 140 -0.97 3.47 14.99
N GLY A 141 -0.81 4.16 16.10
CA GLY A 141 -0.15 3.68 17.31
C GLY A 141 1.38 3.63 17.21
N ILE A 142 1.95 4.20 16.15
CA ILE A 142 3.38 4.30 15.91
C ILE A 142 3.79 5.76 16.13
N LYS A 143 4.56 6.02 17.20
CA LYS A 143 4.90 7.38 17.67
C LYS A 143 5.40 8.30 16.57
N VAL A 144 6.37 7.85 15.78
CA VAL A 144 6.99 8.69 14.75
C VAL A 144 6.01 9.05 13.64
N VAL A 145 5.15 8.12 13.26
CA VAL A 145 4.11 8.35 12.24
C VAL A 145 3.08 9.33 12.78
N ASP A 146 2.47 9.00 13.91
CA ASP A 146 1.36 9.76 14.46
C ASP A 146 1.76 11.19 14.85
N LEU A 147 2.99 11.39 15.36
CA LEU A 147 3.46 12.71 15.76
C LEU A 147 3.90 13.57 14.58
N ILE A 148 4.73 13.01 13.68
CA ILE A 148 5.50 13.78 12.69
C ILE A 148 4.81 13.86 11.34
N GLU A 149 4.10 12.81 10.96
CA GLU A 149 3.45 12.63 9.65
C GLU A 149 2.08 11.98 9.77
N PRO A 150 1.17 12.50 10.60
CA PRO A 150 -0.11 11.87 10.86
C PRO A 150 -0.85 11.52 9.58
N TYR A 151 -1.41 10.32 9.52
CA TYR A 151 -2.16 9.85 8.35
C TYR A 151 -3.58 10.40 8.35
N LEU A 152 -4.05 10.79 7.16
CA LEU A 152 -5.45 11.18 6.97
C LEU A 152 -6.30 9.92 6.82
N LYS A 153 -7.39 9.83 7.56
CA LYS A 153 -8.42 8.80 7.35
C LYS A 153 -9.05 8.96 5.97
N GLY A 154 -8.96 7.93 5.15
CA GLY A 154 -9.33 8.00 3.73
C GLY A 154 -8.30 8.68 2.84
N GLY A 155 -7.10 8.95 3.38
CA GLY A 155 -5.99 9.54 2.66
C GLY A 155 -5.11 8.52 1.93
N LYS A 156 -4.19 9.06 1.17
CA LYS A 156 -3.22 8.31 0.36
C LYS A 156 -1.81 8.60 0.85
N ILE A 157 -1.13 7.58 1.34
CA ILE A 157 0.19 7.68 1.94
C ILE A 157 1.20 7.02 1.00
N GLY A 158 2.23 7.74 0.61
CA GLY A 158 3.37 7.21 -0.11
C GLY A 158 4.43 6.69 0.84
N LEU A 159 4.80 5.41 0.72
CA LEU A 159 5.85 4.78 1.49
C LEU A 159 7.11 4.64 0.64
N PHE A 160 8.15 5.40 0.99
CA PHE A 160 9.43 5.45 0.31
C PHE A 160 10.51 4.73 1.10
N GLY A 161 11.45 4.14 0.42
CA GLY A 161 12.63 3.54 1.04
C GLY A 161 13.25 2.48 0.15
N GLY A 162 14.55 2.33 0.26
CA GLY A 162 15.31 1.30 -0.44
C GLY A 162 15.03 -0.11 0.08
N ALA A 163 15.76 -1.10 -0.43
CA ALA A 163 15.67 -2.46 0.08
C ALA A 163 16.24 -2.56 1.51
N GLY A 164 15.61 -3.36 2.36
CA GLY A 164 16.12 -3.66 3.70
C GLY A 164 15.96 -2.55 4.76
N VAL A 165 15.13 -1.55 4.51
CA VAL A 165 14.85 -0.47 5.48
C VAL A 165 13.64 -0.74 6.37
N GLY A 166 12.98 -1.90 6.23
CA GLY A 166 11.86 -2.30 7.07
C GLY A 166 10.47 -1.92 6.55
N LYS A 167 10.30 -1.72 5.22
CA LYS A 167 8.97 -1.45 4.62
C LYS A 167 7.94 -2.50 5.01
N THR A 168 8.25 -3.77 4.77
CA THR A 168 7.33 -4.89 5.06
C THR A 168 6.97 -4.94 6.55
N VAL A 169 7.95 -4.73 7.43
CA VAL A 169 7.73 -4.71 8.90
C VAL A 169 6.77 -3.59 9.29
N LEU A 170 6.94 -2.39 8.71
CA LEU A 170 6.03 -1.27 8.96
C LEU A 170 4.62 -1.55 8.44
N ILE A 171 4.49 -2.11 7.23
CA ILE A 171 3.20 -2.52 6.65
C ILE A 171 2.49 -3.52 7.55
N MET A 172 3.20 -4.55 8.00
CA MET A 172 2.63 -5.57 8.89
C MET A 172 2.22 -5.01 10.24
N GLU A 173 3.01 -4.10 10.81
CA GLU A 173 2.66 -3.43 12.05
C GLU A 173 1.38 -2.59 11.92
N LEU A 174 1.23 -1.86 10.80
CA LEU A 174 0.01 -1.13 10.50
C LEU A 174 -1.20 -2.05 10.38
N ILE A 175 -1.06 -3.16 9.66
CA ILE A 175 -2.12 -4.18 9.52
C ILE A 175 -2.50 -4.75 10.88
N HIS A 176 -1.50 -5.12 11.68
CA HIS A 176 -1.71 -5.65 13.03
C HIS A 176 -2.48 -4.65 13.91
N ASN A 177 -2.04 -3.39 13.92
CA ASN A 177 -2.65 -2.36 14.75
C ASN A 177 -4.09 -2.05 14.33
N VAL A 178 -4.37 -2.01 13.02
CA VAL A 178 -5.75 -1.85 12.50
C VAL A 178 -6.63 -3.04 12.91
N ALA A 179 -6.15 -4.26 12.73
CA ALA A 179 -6.90 -5.46 13.07
C ALA A 179 -7.23 -5.55 14.56
N MET A 180 -6.25 -5.24 15.42
CA MET A 180 -6.35 -5.47 16.87
C MET A 180 -6.94 -4.28 17.63
N LYS A 181 -6.78 -3.05 17.15
CA LYS A 181 -7.19 -1.83 17.87
C LYS A 181 -8.42 -1.15 17.26
N HIS A 182 -8.53 -1.14 15.94
CA HIS A 182 -9.64 -0.48 15.25
C HIS A 182 -10.76 -1.44 14.82
N GLY A 183 -10.54 -2.77 14.92
CA GLY A 183 -11.51 -3.78 14.45
C GLY A 183 -11.75 -3.73 12.94
N GLY A 184 -10.91 -3.00 12.21
CA GLY A 184 -10.97 -2.85 10.76
C GLY A 184 -10.42 -4.08 10.02
N VAL A 185 -10.47 -4.00 8.71
CA VAL A 185 -9.90 -5.00 7.81
C VAL A 185 -8.85 -4.35 6.92
N SER A 186 -7.92 -5.17 6.46
CA SER A 186 -6.87 -4.73 5.55
C SER A 186 -6.95 -5.51 4.25
N VAL A 187 -6.62 -4.86 3.15
CA VAL A 187 -6.48 -5.49 1.84
C VAL A 187 -5.09 -5.17 1.32
N PHE A 188 -4.36 -6.19 0.91
CA PHE A 188 -3.03 -6.03 0.34
C PHE A 188 -3.05 -6.42 -1.14
N ALA A 189 -2.72 -5.47 -1.99
CA ALA A 189 -2.56 -5.65 -3.43
C ALA A 189 -1.08 -5.69 -3.79
N GLY A 190 -0.56 -6.88 -4.05
CA GLY A 190 0.81 -7.10 -4.52
C GLY A 190 0.90 -6.93 -6.02
N VAL A 191 1.45 -5.82 -6.47
CA VAL A 191 1.55 -5.44 -7.89
C VAL A 191 2.96 -5.63 -8.40
N GLY A 192 3.19 -6.68 -9.18
CA GLY A 192 4.47 -6.97 -9.79
C GLY A 192 5.59 -7.34 -8.79
N GLU A 193 5.21 -7.82 -7.61
CA GLU A 193 6.16 -8.23 -6.57
C GLU A 193 6.67 -9.67 -6.78
N ARG A 194 7.73 -10.01 -6.06
CA ARG A 194 8.31 -11.35 -6.13
C ARG A 194 7.42 -12.35 -5.39
N THR A 195 7.22 -13.52 -5.98
CA THR A 195 6.43 -14.62 -5.39
C THR A 195 6.89 -14.97 -3.97
N ARG A 196 8.22 -14.99 -3.74
CA ARG A 196 8.77 -15.27 -2.42
C ARG A 196 8.34 -14.24 -1.37
N GLU A 197 8.42 -12.95 -1.70
CA GLU A 197 8.04 -11.86 -0.78
C GLU A 197 6.54 -11.92 -0.44
N GLY A 198 5.70 -12.26 -1.43
CA GLY A 198 4.27 -12.47 -1.19
C GLY A 198 3.97 -13.67 -0.29
N ASN A 199 4.73 -14.77 -0.44
CA ASN A 199 4.60 -15.93 0.41
C ASN A 199 5.09 -15.65 1.84
N ASP A 200 6.24 -14.98 1.97
CA ASP A 200 6.79 -14.59 3.27
C ASP A 200 5.78 -13.72 4.03
N LEU A 201 5.18 -12.72 3.35
CA LEU A 201 4.15 -11.86 3.94
C LEU A 201 2.92 -12.64 4.43
N TRP A 202 2.43 -13.61 3.65
CA TRP A 202 1.30 -14.45 4.05
C TRP A 202 1.62 -15.31 5.27
N LEU A 203 2.83 -15.88 5.33
CA LEU A 203 3.30 -16.67 6.48
C LEU A 203 3.42 -15.80 7.74
N GLU A 204 4.05 -14.64 7.65
CA GLU A 204 4.23 -13.71 8.75
C GLU A 204 2.88 -13.17 9.29
N MET A 205 1.92 -12.88 8.41
CA MET A 205 0.55 -12.50 8.82
C MET A 205 -0.19 -13.66 9.50
N SER A 206 0.09 -14.89 9.09
CA SER A 206 -0.51 -16.08 9.69
C SER A 206 0.08 -16.34 11.08
N GLU A 207 1.40 -16.22 11.24
CA GLU A 207 2.09 -16.32 12.53
C GLU A 207 1.68 -15.20 13.49
N GLY A 208 1.49 -13.99 12.97
CA GLY A 208 1.00 -12.83 13.72
C GLY A 208 -0.49 -12.86 14.09
N GLY A 209 -1.23 -13.90 13.64
CA GLY A 209 -2.65 -14.07 13.95
C GLY A 209 -3.60 -13.11 13.23
N VAL A 210 -3.11 -12.33 12.27
CA VAL A 210 -3.93 -11.45 11.42
C VAL A 210 -4.70 -12.26 10.39
N ILE A 211 -4.08 -13.31 9.87
CA ILE A 211 -4.69 -14.31 8.99
C ILE A 211 -4.77 -15.63 9.73
N VAL A 212 -5.94 -16.25 9.73
CA VAL A 212 -6.16 -17.62 10.21
C VAL A 212 -6.55 -18.46 9.00
N PRO A 213 -5.61 -19.25 8.42
CA PRO A 213 -5.88 -20.01 7.22
C PRO A 213 -7.11 -20.88 7.32
N GLY A 214 -8.02 -20.79 6.34
CA GLY A 214 -9.28 -21.54 6.33
C GLY A 214 -10.37 -20.98 7.26
N ASN A 215 -10.15 -19.86 7.95
CA ASN A 215 -11.13 -19.22 8.81
C ASN A 215 -11.27 -17.72 8.50
N SER A 216 -12.23 -17.39 7.65
CA SER A 216 -12.47 -16.00 7.23
C SER A 216 -13.05 -15.11 8.34
N GLU A 217 -13.78 -15.68 9.30
CA GLU A 217 -14.37 -14.90 10.41
C GLU A 217 -13.30 -14.35 11.37
N LYS A 218 -12.25 -15.13 11.59
CA LYS A 218 -11.13 -14.74 12.46
C LYS A 218 -10.06 -13.94 11.72
N SER A 219 -10.01 -14.03 10.40
CA SER A 219 -9.05 -13.29 9.59
C SER A 219 -9.45 -11.84 9.44
N ARG A 220 -8.45 -10.95 9.30
CA ARG A 220 -8.62 -9.50 9.18
C ARG A 220 -7.94 -8.91 7.94
N ALA A 221 -7.32 -9.73 7.12
CA ALA A 221 -6.66 -9.30 5.90
C ALA A 221 -7.02 -10.19 4.71
N ALA A 222 -7.14 -9.59 3.52
CA ALA A 222 -7.23 -10.28 2.23
C ALA A 222 -6.01 -9.92 1.38
N LEU A 223 -5.42 -10.90 0.70
CA LEU A 223 -4.24 -10.71 -0.13
C LEU A 223 -4.60 -10.95 -1.61
N ILE A 224 -4.26 -10.02 -2.47
CA ILE A 224 -4.49 -10.10 -3.90
C ILE A 224 -3.16 -9.90 -4.63
N TYR A 225 -2.71 -10.91 -5.39
CA TYR A 225 -1.41 -10.90 -6.02
C TYR A 225 -1.50 -10.93 -7.55
N GLY A 226 -0.80 -9.97 -8.19
CA GLY A 226 -0.41 -10.01 -9.59
C GLY A 226 1.11 -9.92 -9.65
N GLN A 227 1.73 -11.10 -9.63
CA GLN A 227 3.17 -11.19 -9.39
C GLN A 227 4.01 -10.83 -10.62
N MET A 228 5.31 -10.68 -10.42
CA MET A 228 6.29 -10.26 -11.43
C MET A 228 6.29 -11.14 -12.69
N THR A 229 6.00 -12.43 -12.53
CA THR A 229 5.97 -13.41 -13.63
C THR A 229 4.66 -13.43 -14.40
N GLU A 230 3.63 -12.76 -13.90
CA GLU A 230 2.32 -12.72 -14.56
C GLU A 230 2.29 -11.72 -15.72
N PRO A 231 1.36 -11.91 -16.69
CA PRO A 231 1.20 -11.00 -17.83
C PRO A 231 0.99 -9.54 -17.40
N PRO A 232 1.35 -8.57 -18.25
CA PRO A 232 1.17 -7.16 -17.93
C PRO A 232 -0.29 -6.76 -17.68
N GLY A 233 -1.26 -7.45 -18.30
CA GLY A 233 -2.68 -7.26 -18.01
C GLY A 233 -3.03 -7.57 -16.56
N SER A 234 -2.54 -8.68 -16.01
CA SER A 234 -2.71 -9.04 -14.60
C SER A 234 -2.11 -7.98 -13.68
N ARG A 235 -0.86 -7.60 -13.90
CA ARG A 235 -0.16 -6.60 -13.09
C ARG A 235 -0.82 -5.21 -13.15
N LEU A 236 -1.46 -4.86 -14.27
CA LEU A 236 -2.19 -3.61 -14.44
C LEU A 236 -3.53 -3.61 -13.70
N ARG A 237 -4.18 -4.76 -13.55
CA ARG A 237 -5.54 -4.86 -13.00
C ARG A 237 -5.61 -5.31 -11.54
N VAL A 238 -4.57 -5.97 -11.03
CA VAL A 238 -4.57 -6.50 -9.66
C VAL A 238 -4.79 -5.42 -8.59
N GLY A 239 -4.28 -4.20 -8.79
CA GLY A 239 -4.55 -3.07 -7.91
C GLY A 239 -6.05 -2.69 -7.86
N LEU A 240 -6.73 -2.76 -9.01
CA LEU A 240 -8.18 -2.54 -9.10
C LEU A 240 -8.97 -3.66 -8.41
N THR A 241 -8.52 -4.91 -8.51
CA THR A 241 -9.11 -6.04 -7.80
C THR A 241 -9.02 -5.82 -6.28
N GLY A 242 -7.84 -5.50 -5.76
CA GLY A 242 -7.65 -5.20 -4.34
C GLY A 242 -8.52 -4.05 -3.86
N LEU A 243 -8.56 -2.96 -4.63
CA LEU A 243 -9.42 -1.81 -4.33
C LEU A 243 -10.91 -2.18 -4.34
N THR A 244 -11.36 -3.02 -5.27
CA THR A 244 -12.75 -3.47 -5.34
C THR A 244 -13.15 -4.29 -4.10
N VAL A 245 -12.27 -5.15 -3.60
CA VAL A 245 -12.48 -5.88 -2.34
C VAL A 245 -12.55 -4.90 -1.16
N ALA A 246 -11.67 -3.89 -1.12
CA ALA A 246 -11.68 -2.86 -0.08
C ALA A 246 -12.97 -2.02 -0.10
N GLU A 247 -13.45 -1.66 -1.28
CA GLU A 247 -14.69 -0.89 -1.45
C GLU A 247 -15.92 -1.60 -0.88
N TYR A 248 -16.00 -2.92 -1.00
CA TYR A 248 -17.11 -3.67 -0.39
C TYR A 248 -17.14 -3.47 1.12
N PHE A 249 -16.01 -3.59 1.80
CA PHE A 249 -15.96 -3.41 3.25
C PHE A 249 -16.26 -1.97 3.68
N ARG A 250 -15.83 -0.98 2.89
CA ARG A 250 -16.18 0.43 3.12
C ARG A 250 -17.66 0.69 2.94
N ASP A 251 -18.23 0.24 1.82
CA ASP A 251 -19.56 0.68 1.37
C ASP A 251 -20.70 -0.17 2.00
N GLU A 252 -20.50 -1.49 2.16
CA GLU A 252 -21.52 -2.40 2.65
C GLU A 252 -21.36 -2.75 4.14
N GLU A 253 -20.13 -2.90 4.61
CA GLU A 253 -19.87 -3.22 6.01
C GLU A 253 -19.55 -1.99 6.87
N HIS A 254 -19.46 -0.82 6.25
CA HIS A 254 -19.21 0.47 6.90
C HIS A 254 -17.95 0.49 7.76
N LEU A 255 -16.90 -0.16 7.26
CA LEU A 255 -15.63 -0.28 7.97
C LEU A 255 -14.60 0.77 7.50
N ASP A 256 -13.64 1.01 8.36
CA ASP A 256 -12.40 1.67 8.01
C ASP A 256 -11.43 0.61 7.48
N VAL A 257 -11.09 0.71 6.21
CA VAL A 257 -10.26 -0.25 5.50
C VAL A 257 -8.88 0.32 5.26
N LEU A 258 -7.86 -0.47 5.51
CA LEU A 258 -6.49 -0.15 5.14
C LEU A 258 -6.12 -0.91 3.86
N LEU A 259 -5.84 -0.16 2.80
CA LEU A 259 -5.44 -0.71 1.51
C LEU A 259 -3.94 -0.52 1.28
N PHE A 260 -3.22 -1.60 1.13
CA PHE A 260 -1.81 -1.58 0.72
C PHE A 260 -1.68 -1.87 -0.76
N ILE A 261 -0.84 -1.09 -1.45
CA ILE A 261 -0.47 -1.31 -2.85
C ILE A 261 1.06 -1.38 -2.91
N ASP A 262 1.59 -2.56 -3.12
CA ASP A 262 3.02 -2.77 -3.26
C ASP A 262 3.28 -3.45 -4.62
N ASN A 263 3.73 -2.76 -5.61
CA ASN A 263 4.26 -1.41 -5.67
C ASN A 263 3.51 -0.60 -6.75
N ILE A 264 3.09 0.63 -6.46
CA ILE A 264 2.34 1.45 -7.42
C ILE A 264 3.14 1.75 -8.70
N PHE A 265 4.46 1.83 -8.64
CA PHE A 265 5.30 1.98 -9.83
C PHE A 265 5.15 0.81 -10.80
N ARG A 266 4.94 -0.41 -10.30
CA ARG A 266 4.72 -1.60 -11.15
C ARG A 266 3.39 -1.56 -11.88
N PHE A 267 2.37 -0.93 -11.29
CA PHE A 267 1.11 -0.64 -11.97
C PHE A 267 1.36 0.27 -13.18
N VAL A 268 2.12 1.35 -13.01
CA VAL A 268 2.49 2.26 -14.12
C VAL A 268 3.31 1.54 -15.19
N GLN A 269 4.29 0.73 -14.79
CA GLN A 269 5.12 -0.05 -15.70
C GLN A 269 4.28 -1.03 -16.53
N ALA A 270 3.37 -1.76 -15.91
CA ALA A 270 2.45 -2.65 -16.61
C ALA A 270 1.56 -1.89 -17.60
N GLY A 271 1.09 -0.69 -17.23
CA GLY A 271 0.34 0.21 -18.11
C GLY A 271 1.16 0.62 -19.34
N SER A 272 2.43 0.92 -19.19
CA SER A 272 3.31 1.26 -20.32
C SER A 272 3.56 0.05 -21.24
N GLU A 273 3.74 -1.15 -20.69
CA GLU A 273 3.88 -2.39 -21.45
C GLU A 273 2.61 -2.68 -22.28
N VAL A 274 1.44 -2.60 -21.65
CA VAL A 274 0.15 -2.78 -22.35
C VAL A 274 -0.04 -1.72 -23.41
N SER A 275 0.23 -0.46 -23.12
CA SER A 275 0.11 0.65 -24.07
C SER A 275 0.98 0.45 -25.32
N ALA A 276 2.22 0.00 -25.14
CA ALA A 276 3.13 -0.31 -26.23
C ALA A 276 2.61 -1.47 -27.10
N LEU A 277 2.11 -2.54 -26.48
CA LEU A 277 1.53 -3.70 -27.17
C LEU A 277 0.23 -3.35 -27.91
N LEU A 278 -0.53 -2.39 -27.40
CA LEU A 278 -1.72 -1.85 -28.10
C LEU A 278 -1.37 -0.91 -29.25
N GLY A 279 -0.09 -0.60 -29.47
CA GLY A 279 0.38 0.29 -30.53
C GLY A 279 0.08 1.76 -30.29
N ARG A 280 -0.12 2.19 -29.04
CA ARG A 280 -0.29 3.61 -28.68
C ARG A 280 1.03 4.34 -28.75
N MET A 281 1.00 5.59 -29.24
CA MET A 281 2.20 6.43 -29.27
C MET A 281 2.64 6.75 -27.84
N PRO A 282 3.91 6.46 -27.47
CA PRO A 282 4.40 6.75 -26.12
C PRO A 282 4.51 8.26 -25.87
N SER A 283 4.33 8.64 -24.61
CA SER A 283 4.61 9.99 -24.10
C SER A 283 6.07 10.13 -23.65
N ALA A 284 6.37 11.14 -22.85
CA ALA A 284 7.72 11.39 -22.32
C ALA A 284 8.28 10.15 -21.61
N VAL A 285 9.57 9.88 -21.82
CA VAL A 285 10.32 8.76 -21.20
C VAL A 285 9.76 7.36 -21.54
N GLY A 286 8.87 7.26 -22.55
CA GLY A 286 8.30 5.98 -22.99
C GLY A 286 7.04 5.53 -22.22
N TYR A 287 6.50 6.37 -21.34
CA TYR A 287 5.26 6.07 -20.63
C TYR A 287 4.02 6.17 -21.53
N GLN A 288 2.91 5.57 -21.11
CA GLN A 288 1.63 5.64 -21.79
C GLN A 288 1.09 7.09 -21.85
N PRO A 289 0.39 7.47 -22.95
CA PRO A 289 -0.16 8.81 -23.10
C PRO A 289 -1.27 9.14 -22.09
N ASN A 290 -1.94 8.12 -21.56
CA ASN A 290 -3.02 8.23 -20.58
C ASN A 290 -2.58 7.94 -19.13
N LEU A 291 -1.30 8.06 -18.82
CA LEU A 291 -0.72 7.78 -17.49
C LEU A 291 -1.50 8.45 -16.35
N ASN A 292 -1.72 9.76 -16.47
CA ASN A 292 -2.41 10.52 -15.41
C ASN A 292 -3.87 10.09 -15.24
N THR A 293 -4.54 9.70 -16.33
CA THR A 293 -5.92 9.20 -16.28
C THR A 293 -5.99 7.85 -15.57
N GLU A 294 -5.12 6.91 -15.92
CA GLU A 294 -5.07 5.58 -15.30
C GLU A 294 -4.76 5.64 -13.80
N ILE A 295 -3.79 6.47 -13.41
CA ILE A 295 -3.50 6.71 -11.99
C ILE A 295 -4.69 7.39 -11.31
N GLY A 296 -5.27 8.41 -11.93
CA GLY A 296 -6.43 9.13 -11.40
C GLY A 296 -7.63 8.21 -11.17
N GLU A 297 -7.97 7.35 -12.12
CA GLU A 297 -9.06 6.37 -11.99
C GLU A 297 -8.89 5.44 -10.79
N LEU A 298 -7.66 5.01 -10.50
CA LEU A 298 -7.35 4.22 -9.31
C LEU A 298 -7.44 5.07 -8.04
N GLN A 299 -6.78 6.23 -8.04
CA GLN A 299 -6.58 7.05 -6.83
C GLN A 299 -7.87 7.74 -6.35
N GLU A 300 -8.74 8.17 -7.25
CA GLU A 300 -10.00 8.85 -6.89
C GLU A 300 -11.05 7.91 -6.25
N ARG A 301 -10.91 6.60 -6.41
CA ARG A 301 -11.74 5.61 -5.71
C ARG A 301 -11.33 5.43 -4.25
N ILE A 302 -10.07 5.78 -3.91
CA ILE A 302 -9.50 5.68 -2.57
C ILE A 302 -9.87 6.95 -1.80
N THR A 303 -10.90 6.88 -0.98
CA THR A 303 -11.42 8.04 -0.23
C THR A 303 -12.30 7.61 0.92
N SER A 304 -12.59 8.57 1.82
CA SER A 304 -13.65 8.44 2.83
C SER A 304 -15.01 8.76 2.23
N THR A 305 -15.99 7.92 2.53
CA THR A 305 -17.41 8.15 2.23
C THR A 305 -18.19 8.32 3.52
N LYS A 306 -19.48 8.61 3.40
CA LYS A 306 -20.38 8.65 4.57
C LYS A 306 -20.58 7.27 5.21
N ALA A 307 -20.26 6.19 4.47
CA ALA A 307 -20.39 4.82 4.93
C ALA A 307 -19.16 4.34 5.71
N GLY A 308 -17.97 4.65 5.22
CA GLY A 308 -16.70 4.22 5.80
C GLY A 308 -15.51 4.85 5.08
N SER A 309 -14.31 4.36 5.31
CA SER A 309 -13.11 4.91 4.69
C SER A 309 -12.19 3.84 4.09
N ILE A 310 -11.45 4.22 3.04
CA ILE A 310 -10.28 3.48 2.56
C ILE A 310 -9.08 4.38 2.70
N THR A 311 -8.19 4.05 3.63
CA THR A 311 -6.88 4.69 3.76
C THR A 311 -5.86 3.83 3.05
N SER A 312 -5.07 4.39 2.13
CA SER A 312 -4.09 3.60 1.39
C SER A 312 -2.66 3.93 1.77
N VAL A 313 -1.85 2.88 1.88
CA VAL A 313 -0.39 2.96 1.99
C VAL A 313 0.19 2.34 0.73
N GLN A 314 0.86 3.15 -0.06
CA GLN A 314 1.35 2.79 -1.38
C GLN A 314 2.88 2.80 -1.38
N ALA A 315 3.49 1.63 -1.55
CA ALA A 315 4.93 1.57 -1.74
C ALA A 315 5.29 2.18 -3.10
N ILE A 316 6.22 3.11 -3.10
CA ILE A 316 6.63 3.85 -4.29
C ILE A 316 8.11 3.59 -4.53
N TYR A 317 8.42 3.06 -5.70
CA TYR A 317 9.78 2.99 -6.20
C TYR A 317 10.06 4.22 -7.08
N VAL A 318 11.16 4.90 -6.80
CA VAL A 318 11.62 6.04 -7.59
C VAL A 318 12.80 5.60 -8.44
N PRO A 319 12.64 5.48 -9.78
CA PRO A 319 13.73 5.07 -10.66
C PRO A 319 14.92 6.02 -10.57
N ALA A 320 16.10 5.48 -10.33
CA ALA A 320 17.36 6.24 -10.23
C ALA A 320 17.33 7.40 -9.21
N ASP A 321 16.44 7.33 -8.21
CA ASP A 321 16.17 8.42 -7.26
C ASP A 321 15.75 9.75 -7.93
N ASP A 322 15.22 9.68 -9.16
CA ASP A 322 14.74 10.83 -9.91
C ASP A 322 13.25 11.11 -9.65
N TYR A 323 12.98 12.03 -8.77
CA TYR A 323 11.62 12.48 -8.41
C TYR A 323 10.92 13.27 -9.54
N THR A 324 11.63 13.61 -10.60
CA THR A 324 11.07 14.30 -11.78
C THR A 324 10.57 13.35 -12.86
N ASP A 325 10.82 12.04 -12.69
CA ASP A 325 10.26 11.01 -13.57
C ASP A 325 8.72 11.08 -13.58
N PRO A 326 8.07 10.98 -14.75
CA PRO A 326 6.62 11.13 -14.88
C PRO A 326 5.78 10.21 -14.00
N ALA A 327 6.25 8.99 -13.70
CA ALA A 327 5.50 8.03 -12.91
C ALA A 327 5.43 8.40 -11.42
N PRO A 328 6.57 8.64 -10.71
CA PRO A 328 6.53 9.21 -9.38
C PRO A 328 5.80 10.54 -9.32
N ALA A 329 6.08 11.47 -10.24
CA ALA A 329 5.47 12.80 -10.26
C ALA A 329 3.93 12.74 -10.33
N ALA A 330 3.38 11.89 -11.20
CA ALA A 330 1.94 11.67 -11.30
C ALA A 330 1.35 11.06 -10.02
N THR A 331 2.08 10.15 -9.37
CA THR A 331 1.64 9.54 -8.12
C THR A 331 1.66 10.55 -6.97
N PHE A 332 2.73 11.35 -6.85
CA PHE A 332 2.87 12.36 -5.79
C PHE A 332 1.74 13.39 -5.76
N ALA A 333 1.19 13.73 -6.92
CA ALA A 333 0.07 14.67 -7.00
C ALA A 333 -1.17 14.23 -6.22
N HIS A 334 -1.30 12.93 -5.94
CA HIS A 334 -2.44 12.35 -5.22
C HIS A 334 -2.16 12.10 -3.74
N LEU A 335 -0.91 12.19 -3.28
CA LEU A 335 -0.56 11.82 -1.90
C LEU A 335 -0.93 12.90 -0.88
N ASP A 336 -1.44 12.45 0.26
CA ASP A 336 -1.72 13.28 1.43
C ASP A 336 -0.57 13.29 2.44
N ALA A 337 0.21 12.21 2.48
CA ALA A 337 1.39 12.09 3.32
C ALA A 337 2.48 11.25 2.64
N THR A 338 3.72 11.45 3.07
CA THR A 338 4.88 10.67 2.61
C THR A 338 5.70 10.19 3.78
N THR A 339 5.85 8.87 3.89
CA THR A 339 6.70 8.20 4.87
C THR A 339 8.01 7.80 4.21
N ASN A 340 9.10 8.40 4.63
CA ASN A 340 10.44 8.12 4.11
C ASN A 340 11.21 7.24 5.09
N LEU A 341 11.54 6.01 4.67
CA LEU A 341 12.40 5.11 5.44
C LEU A 341 13.86 5.30 5.02
N SER A 342 14.73 5.53 6.00
CA SER A 342 16.13 5.88 5.78
C SER A 342 17.08 4.75 6.21
N ARG A 343 18.01 4.37 5.33
CA ARG A 343 19.08 3.43 5.65
C ARG A 343 20.01 3.96 6.75
N GLN A 344 20.28 5.25 6.78
CA GLN A 344 21.10 5.85 7.82
C GLN A 344 20.50 5.72 9.22
N ILE A 345 19.17 5.72 9.31
CA ILE A 345 18.44 5.50 10.57
C ILE A 345 18.49 4.02 10.96
N VAL A 346 18.38 3.08 9.99
CA VAL A 346 18.59 1.64 10.21
C VAL A 346 19.98 1.37 10.77
N GLU A 347 21.03 1.98 10.21
CA GLU A 347 22.41 1.82 10.64
C GLU A 347 22.65 2.30 12.09
N ARG A 348 21.82 3.21 12.59
CA ARG A 348 21.80 3.64 13.99
C ARG A 348 20.98 2.73 14.91
N GLY A 349 20.35 1.68 14.36
CA GLY A 349 19.49 0.74 15.07
C GLY A 349 18.15 1.31 15.52
N ILE A 350 17.67 2.38 14.90
CA ILE A 350 16.39 3.02 15.23
C ILE A 350 15.29 2.43 14.33
N TYR A 351 14.26 1.87 14.96
CA TYR A 351 13.11 1.26 14.29
C TYR A 351 11.78 1.73 14.89
N PRO A 352 10.75 2.06 14.05
CA PRO A 352 10.79 2.09 12.58
C PRO A 352 11.77 3.14 12.07
N ALA A 353 12.42 2.85 10.93
CA ALA A 353 13.47 3.71 10.39
C ALA A 353 12.92 4.91 9.61
N VAL A 354 11.86 5.52 10.09
CA VAL A 354 11.22 6.70 9.50
C VAL A 354 12.10 7.93 9.71
N ASP A 355 12.40 8.63 8.61
CA ASP A 355 13.11 9.90 8.66
C ASP A 355 12.12 11.04 8.99
N PRO A 356 12.18 11.62 10.19
CA PRO A 356 11.24 12.65 10.63
C PRO A 356 11.40 13.98 9.89
N LEU A 357 12.57 14.22 9.28
CA LEU A 357 12.85 15.45 8.53
C LEU A 357 12.42 15.34 7.05
N ALA A 358 12.53 14.14 6.48
CA ALA A 358 12.15 13.87 5.10
C ALA A 358 10.67 13.48 4.94
N SER A 359 10.01 13.08 6.01
CA SER A 359 8.60 12.69 6.02
C SER A 359 7.67 13.89 6.19
N TYR A 360 6.51 13.83 5.53
CA TYR A 360 5.57 14.95 5.45
C TYR A 360 4.11 14.47 5.51
N SER A 361 3.26 15.28 6.12
CA SER A 361 1.81 15.12 6.05
C SER A 361 1.12 16.48 5.90
N ARG A 362 0.14 16.54 4.98
CA ARG A 362 -0.64 17.75 4.77
C ARG A 362 -1.61 18.04 5.92
N ILE A 363 -1.99 17.03 6.70
CA ILE A 363 -2.89 17.24 7.85
C ILE A 363 -2.15 17.64 9.13
N LEU A 364 -0.83 17.74 9.14
CA LEU A 364 -0.09 18.33 10.24
C LEU A 364 -0.29 19.86 10.23
N ASP A 365 -1.49 20.27 10.57
CA ASP A 365 -1.98 21.65 10.62
C ASP A 365 -2.71 21.85 11.95
N PRO A 366 -2.49 22.97 12.67
CA PRO A 366 -3.09 23.18 13.99
C PRO A 366 -4.63 23.16 13.99
N ARG A 367 -5.27 23.37 12.84
CA ARG A 367 -6.74 23.31 12.68
C ARG A 367 -7.27 21.87 12.63
N ILE A 368 -6.41 20.89 12.33
CA ILE A 368 -6.79 19.48 12.16
C ILE A 368 -6.31 18.67 13.37
N VAL A 369 -5.00 18.67 13.63
CA VAL A 369 -4.41 17.88 14.72
C VAL A 369 -4.40 18.60 16.07
N GLY A 370 -4.75 19.89 16.10
CA GLY A 370 -4.71 20.73 17.29
C GLY A 370 -3.38 21.48 17.46
N ALA A 371 -3.45 22.62 18.15
CA ALA A 371 -2.30 23.51 18.31
C ALA A 371 -1.15 22.88 19.08
N GLU A 372 -1.44 22.07 20.10
CA GLU A 372 -0.41 21.42 20.92
C GLU A 372 0.38 20.37 20.14
N HIS A 373 -0.32 19.46 19.47
CA HIS A 373 0.33 18.43 18.63
C HIS A 373 1.21 19.10 17.56
N TYR A 374 0.69 20.08 16.85
CA TYR A 374 1.44 20.82 15.83
C TYR A 374 2.69 21.48 16.40
N ALA A 375 2.59 22.16 17.55
CA ALA A 375 3.72 22.83 18.19
C ALA A 375 4.79 21.83 18.60
N VAL A 376 4.40 20.69 19.19
CA VAL A 376 5.34 19.63 19.60
C VAL A 376 6.06 19.03 18.40
N ALA A 377 5.32 18.68 17.34
CA ALA A 377 5.91 18.14 16.11
C ALA A 377 6.91 19.11 15.47
N ARG A 378 6.57 20.39 15.43
CA ARG A 378 7.48 21.45 14.95
C ARG A 378 8.70 21.60 15.83
N GLY A 379 8.54 21.54 17.14
CA GLY A 379 9.65 21.57 18.11
C GLY A 379 10.63 20.42 17.90
N VAL A 380 10.09 19.19 17.77
CA VAL A 380 10.88 17.99 17.47
C VAL A 380 11.67 18.15 16.17
N LYS A 381 10.99 18.55 15.08
CA LYS A 381 11.65 18.78 13.78
C LYS A 381 12.74 19.86 13.86
N SER A 382 12.49 20.95 14.58
CA SER A 382 13.47 22.04 14.74
C SER A 382 14.74 21.57 15.47
N ILE A 383 14.58 20.81 16.57
CA ILE A 383 15.71 20.26 17.33
C ILE A 383 16.52 19.29 16.46
N LEU A 384 15.84 18.37 15.75
CA LEU A 384 16.50 17.41 14.89
C LEU A 384 17.18 18.07 13.70
N GLN A 385 16.59 19.12 13.10
CA GLN A 385 17.22 19.89 12.02
C GLN A 385 18.47 20.58 12.51
N ARG A 386 18.40 21.27 13.68
CA ARG A 386 19.58 21.91 14.27
C ARG A 386 20.69 20.91 14.55
N TYR A 387 20.35 19.74 15.08
CA TYR A 387 21.32 18.67 15.30
C TYR A 387 21.97 18.21 13.99
N LYS A 388 21.20 18.04 12.92
CA LYS A 388 21.71 17.68 11.60
C LYS A 388 22.70 18.75 11.08
N ASP A 389 22.37 20.03 11.23
CA ASP A 389 23.23 21.14 10.80
C ASP A 389 24.54 21.20 11.60
N LEU A 390 24.52 20.71 12.84
CA LEU A 390 25.71 20.66 13.70
C LEU A 390 26.58 19.41 13.51
N GLN A 391 26.10 18.39 12.80
CA GLN A 391 26.82 17.11 12.67
C GLN A 391 28.20 17.27 12.01
N ASP A 392 28.33 18.10 10.99
CA ASP A 392 29.61 18.36 10.31
C ASP A 392 30.60 19.08 11.25
N ILE A 393 30.11 20.02 12.05
CA ILE A 393 30.91 20.73 13.04
C ILE A 393 31.39 19.77 14.11
N ILE A 394 30.51 18.92 14.62
CA ILE A 394 30.83 17.90 15.64
C ILE A 394 31.88 16.91 15.11
N ALA A 395 31.76 16.50 13.83
CA ALA A 395 32.69 15.56 13.23
C ALA A 395 34.11 16.12 13.07
N ILE A 396 34.23 17.43 12.82
CA ILE A 396 35.53 18.09 12.57
C ILE A 396 36.14 18.59 13.87
N LEU A 397 35.38 19.29 14.70
CA LEU A 397 35.86 20.00 15.88
C LEU A 397 35.59 19.32 17.22
N GLY A 398 34.64 18.38 17.23
CA GLY A 398 34.15 17.75 18.45
C GLY A 398 33.01 18.52 19.12
N ILE A 399 32.29 17.84 20.01
CA ILE A 399 31.11 18.39 20.71
C ILE A 399 31.50 19.50 21.70
N GLU A 400 32.73 19.46 22.21
CA GLU A 400 33.20 20.41 23.23
C GLU A 400 33.29 21.84 22.71
N GLU A 401 33.49 22.03 21.40
CA GLU A 401 33.58 23.35 20.77
C GLU A 401 32.21 24.01 20.51
N LEU A 402 31.11 23.28 20.77
CA LEU A 402 29.77 23.85 20.63
C LEU A 402 29.44 24.79 21.79
N SER A 403 28.55 25.74 21.53
CA SER A 403 27.95 26.57 22.58
C SER A 403 27.16 25.70 23.58
N ASP A 404 26.96 26.18 24.80
CA ASP A 404 26.18 25.45 25.80
C ASP A 404 24.72 25.24 25.35
N GLU A 405 24.17 26.13 24.54
CA GLU A 405 22.85 25.98 23.94
C GLU A 405 22.84 24.86 22.92
N ASP A 406 23.82 24.80 22.03
CA ASP A 406 23.93 23.74 21.02
C ASP A 406 24.23 22.38 21.67
N LYS A 407 25.05 22.33 22.72
CA LYS A 407 25.28 21.10 23.51
C LYS A 407 23.99 20.55 24.08
N ARG A 408 23.13 21.40 24.66
CA ARG A 408 21.80 21.00 25.15
C ARG A 408 20.89 20.53 24.01
N THR A 409 20.89 21.25 22.89
CA THR A 409 20.11 20.87 21.71
C THR A 409 20.53 19.50 21.17
N VAL A 410 21.82 19.23 21.08
CA VAL A 410 22.36 17.92 20.66
C VAL A 410 21.97 16.81 21.65
N ALA A 411 22.06 17.05 22.96
CA ALA A 411 21.68 16.09 23.98
C ALA A 411 20.18 15.74 23.88
N ARG A 412 19.33 16.75 23.70
CA ARG A 412 17.86 16.52 23.48
C ARG A 412 17.58 15.82 22.17
N ALA A 413 18.26 16.20 21.08
CA ALA A 413 18.10 15.57 19.78
C ALA A 413 18.40 14.07 19.84
N ARG A 414 19.47 13.66 20.49
CA ARG A 414 19.82 12.24 20.69
C ARG A 414 18.76 11.47 21.47
N LYS A 415 18.18 12.10 22.51
CA LYS A 415 17.07 11.51 23.27
C LYS A 415 15.83 11.37 22.39
N ILE A 416 15.49 12.39 21.60
CA ILE A 416 14.38 12.38 20.66
C ILE A 416 14.58 11.27 19.62
N GLU A 417 15.75 11.17 18.96
CA GLU A 417 16.04 10.10 18.00
C GLU A 417 15.81 8.71 18.60
N LYS A 418 16.31 8.47 19.83
CA LYS A 418 16.10 7.21 20.51
C LYS A 418 14.65 6.99 20.91
N PHE A 419 13.95 8.03 21.35
CA PHE A 419 12.54 7.94 21.73
C PHE A 419 11.59 7.79 20.53
N LEU A 420 11.99 8.17 19.32
CA LEU A 420 11.27 7.85 18.09
C LEU A 420 11.26 6.35 17.79
N SER A 421 12.23 5.57 18.33
CA SER A 421 12.20 4.11 18.25
C SER A 421 11.06 3.52 19.08
N GLN A 422 10.50 2.41 18.62
CA GLN A 422 9.38 1.75 19.28
C GLN A 422 9.43 0.24 19.04
N PRO A 423 9.21 -0.60 20.07
CA PRO A 423 9.03 -2.03 19.88
C PRO A 423 7.77 -2.30 19.07
N MET A 424 7.87 -3.11 18.03
CA MET A 424 6.77 -3.49 17.16
C MET A 424 6.28 -4.90 17.50
N PHE A 425 4.96 -5.14 17.44
CA PHE A 425 4.36 -6.45 17.70
C PHE A 425 4.88 -7.51 16.72
N VAL A 426 4.94 -7.16 15.44
CA VAL A 426 5.39 -8.08 14.39
C VAL A 426 6.89 -8.41 14.47
N ALA A 427 7.69 -7.60 15.14
CA ALA A 427 9.12 -7.82 15.35
C ALA A 427 9.45 -8.46 16.68
N ALA A 428 8.48 -8.74 17.55
CA ALA A 428 8.71 -9.24 18.91
C ALA A 428 9.51 -10.54 18.94
N GLN A 429 9.26 -11.47 18.01
CA GLN A 429 9.99 -12.73 17.91
C GLN A 429 11.48 -12.57 17.57
N PHE A 430 11.86 -11.48 16.90
CA PHE A 430 13.25 -11.21 16.51
C PHE A 430 13.99 -10.36 17.56
N THR A 431 13.27 -9.43 18.19
CA THR A 431 13.84 -8.45 19.12
C THR A 431 13.78 -8.93 20.57
N GLY A 432 12.89 -9.87 20.89
CA GLY A 432 12.60 -10.28 22.27
C GLY A 432 11.88 -9.20 23.08
N LEU A 433 11.43 -8.11 22.46
CA LEU A 433 10.69 -7.01 23.08
C LEU A 433 9.22 -7.13 22.76
N GLU A 434 8.37 -6.99 23.76
CA GLU A 434 6.92 -6.92 23.57
C GLU A 434 6.54 -5.65 22.79
N GLY A 435 5.75 -5.80 21.73
CA GLY A 435 5.28 -4.68 20.93
C GLY A 435 4.45 -3.68 21.73
N LYS A 436 4.47 -2.42 21.32
CA LYS A 436 3.77 -1.32 21.99
C LYS A 436 2.91 -0.56 21.01
N TYR A 437 1.65 -0.37 21.36
CA TYR A 437 0.76 0.60 20.72
C TYR A 437 0.74 1.87 21.57
N VAL A 438 1.17 2.99 21.04
CA VAL A 438 1.24 4.25 21.77
C VAL A 438 0.18 5.21 21.24
N LYS A 439 -0.72 5.65 22.11
CA LYS A 439 -1.75 6.64 21.75
C LYS A 439 -1.13 7.98 21.41
N ILE A 440 -1.76 8.72 20.51
CA ILE A 440 -1.28 10.04 20.10
C ILE A 440 -1.17 11.02 21.28
N GLU A 441 -2.11 10.98 22.21
CA GLU A 441 -2.09 11.82 23.40
C GLU A 441 -0.84 11.58 24.25
N ASP A 442 -0.45 10.31 24.46
CA ASP A 442 0.75 9.94 25.18
C ASP A 442 2.02 10.30 24.41
N SER A 443 1.99 10.18 23.08
CA SER A 443 3.09 10.61 22.22
C SER A 443 3.31 12.12 22.32
N VAL A 444 2.26 12.92 22.14
CA VAL A 444 2.34 14.38 22.22
C VAL A 444 2.84 14.82 23.59
N ARG A 445 2.27 14.30 24.69
CA ARG A 445 2.72 14.58 26.05
C ARG A 445 4.19 14.25 26.24
N SER A 446 4.59 13.06 25.85
CA SER A 446 5.96 12.57 26.05
C SER A 446 6.99 13.42 25.31
N PHE A 447 6.75 13.69 24.04
CA PHE A 447 7.67 14.52 23.24
C PHE A 447 7.69 15.99 23.68
N LYS A 448 6.55 16.54 24.11
CA LYS A 448 6.48 17.88 24.69
C LYS A 448 7.43 18.02 25.87
N GLU A 449 7.35 17.10 26.83
CA GLU A 449 8.17 17.12 28.03
C GLU A 449 9.66 16.97 27.71
N ILE A 450 10.04 16.19 26.67
CA ILE A 450 11.43 16.09 26.21
C ILE A 450 11.89 17.41 25.56
N VAL A 451 11.08 18.00 24.69
CA VAL A 451 11.39 19.26 24.00
C VAL A 451 11.56 20.41 25.01
N GLU A 452 10.73 20.47 26.04
CA GLU A 452 10.79 21.44 27.13
C GLU A 452 12.00 21.24 28.05
N GLY A 453 12.70 20.08 27.96
CA GLY A 453 13.91 19.78 28.70
C GLY A 453 13.68 19.24 30.10
N LYS A 454 12.46 18.78 30.39
CA LYS A 454 12.11 18.21 31.71
C LYS A 454 12.98 17.02 32.11
N TYR A 455 13.54 16.31 31.12
CA TYR A 455 14.33 15.09 31.30
C TYR A 455 15.78 15.22 30.82
N ASP A 456 16.34 16.44 30.86
CA ASP A 456 17.72 16.68 30.37
C ASP A 456 18.75 15.83 31.15
N GLU A 457 18.52 15.55 32.45
CA GLU A 457 19.39 14.72 33.30
C GLU A 457 19.22 13.20 33.15
N VAL A 458 18.20 12.74 32.41
CA VAL A 458 17.94 11.31 32.20
C VAL A 458 18.88 10.77 31.11
N PRO A 459 19.53 9.61 31.32
CA PRO A 459 20.42 9.00 30.34
C PRO A 459 19.70 8.72 29.00
N GLU A 460 20.34 9.03 27.88
CA GLU A 460 19.74 8.87 26.56
C GLU A 460 19.34 7.42 26.21
N GLN A 461 20.03 6.41 26.78
CA GLN A 461 19.71 5.00 26.56
C GLN A 461 18.36 4.57 27.16
N ALA A 462 17.85 5.30 28.13
CA ALA A 462 16.55 5.03 28.71
C ALA A 462 15.41 5.25 27.71
N PHE A 463 15.60 6.14 26.73
CA PHE A 463 14.61 6.49 25.71
C PHE A 463 14.54 5.50 24.54
N TYR A 464 15.46 4.55 24.47
CA TYR A 464 15.57 3.62 23.36
C TYR A 464 14.59 2.45 23.48
N MET A 465 13.79 2.18 22.43
CA MET A 465 12.83 1.06 22.33
C MET A 465 11.87 0.99 23.53
N VAL A 466 11.16 2.07 23.77
CA VAL A 466 10.10 2.20 24.78
C VAL A 466 8.83 2.76 24.17
N GLY A 467 7.70 2.58 24.82
CA GLY A 467 6.42 3.14 24.37
C GLY A 467 6.26 4.59 24.83
N THR A 468 6.01 4.82 26.09
CA THR A 468 5.74 6.14 26.67
C THR A 468 6.94 6.69 27.43
N ILE A 469 6.87 7.97 27.82
CA ILE A 469 7.90 8.60 28.67
C ILE A 469 7.99 7.93 30.03
N ASP A 470 6.88 7.45 30.57
CA ASP A 470 6.83 6.78 31.87
C ASP A 470 7.67 5.50 31.85
N GLU A 471 7.61 4.72 30.76
CA GLU A 471 8.46 3.54 30.56
C GLU A 471 9.95 3.91 30.46
N ALA A 472 10.26 5.04 29.83
CA ALA A 472 11.65 5.53 29.77
C ALA A 472 12.18 5.87 31.14
N LEU A 473 11.37 6.49 32.00
CA LEU A 473 11.75 6.82 33.38
C LEU A 473 11.93 5.56 34.24
N GLU A 474 11.02 4.58 34.13
CA GLU A 474 11.18 3.28 34.79
C GLU A 474 12.48 2.57 34.38
N LYS A 475 12.78 2.62 33.06
CA LYS A 475 14.02 2.06 32.52
C LYS A 475 15.26 2.78 33.07
N ALA A 476 15.20 4.12 33.16
CA ALA A 476 16.28 4.90 33.74
C ALA A 476 16.53 4.55 35.22
N GLU A 477 15.47 4.32 36.01
CA GLU A 477 15.56 3.87 37.40
C GLU A 477 16.23 2.51 37.51
N LYS A 478 15.82 1.55 36.68
CA LYS A 478 16.43 0.20 36.63
C LYS A 478 17.92 0.26 36.27
N MET A 479 18.30 1.18 35.36
CA MET A 479 19.71 1.37 34.98
C MET A 479 20.56 1.92 36.14
N LYS A 480 20.00 2.76 37.03
CA LYS A 480 20.68 3.27 38.20
C LYS A 480 20.90 2.21 39.28
N VAL A 481 19.97 1.25 39.41
CA VAL A 481 20.03 0.17 40.40
C VAL A 481 20.96 -0.96 39.95
N GLY A 482 21.17 -1.13 38.63
CA GLY A 482 22.06 -2.17 38.08
C GLY A 482 23.50 -1.73 37.82
N ALA A 483 23.83 -0.46 38.08
CA ALA A 483 25.18 0.11 38.03
C ALA A 483 25.75 0.24 39.45
#